data_fc8949011cc6da1e02f38739b8b7d3b9
#
_entry.id   fc8949011cc6da1e02f38739b8b7d3b9
#
_cell.length_a   1.000
_cell.length_b   1.000
_cell.length_c   1.000
_cell.angle_alpha   90.00
_cell.angle_beta   90.00
_cell.angle_gamma   90.00
#
_symmetry.space_group_name_H-M   'P 1'
#
loop_
_entity.id
_entity.type
_entity.pdbx_description
1 polymer ?
#
loop_
_entity_poly.entity_id
_entity_poly.type
_entity_poly.pdbx_seq_one_letter_code
_entity_poly.pdbx_strand_id
1 'polypeptide(L)'
;IVNGHVPVKSKNGENPVKCGGKVLVIDGGFSRAYQKETGIAGYTLIYNSHHLALAEHRPFDPKKESTPKVSVVEKVKSRVMVADTDKGKELKGQIADLKELVAAYREGTIKERVE
;
A
#
# COMPACT_ATOMS: atom_id res chain seq x y z
N ILE A 1 -4.10 -1.74 -5.78
CA ILE A 1 -5.15 -0.71 -5.90
C ILE A 1 -5.99 -0.74 -4.64
N VAL A 2 -6.21 0.44 -4.03
CA VAL A 2 -7.12 0.60 -2.88
C VAL A 2 -8.31 1.44 -3.33
N ASN A 3 -9.52 0.95 -3.06
CA ASN A 3 -10.78 1.60 -3.43
C ASN A 3 -11.65 1.80 -2.18
N GLY A 4 -12.22 3.00 -2.00
CA GLY A 4 -13.06 3.38 -0.87
C GLY A 4 -14.47 3.85 -1.25
N HIS A 5 -14.89 3.76 -2.50
CA HIS A 5 -16.15 4.37 -2.95
C HIS A 5 -17.33 3.38 -3.03
N VAL A 6 -17.09 2.14 -3.42
CA VAL A 6 -18.13 1.12 -3.52
C VAL A 6 -18.04 0.18 -2.31
N PRO A 7 -18.97 0.26 -1.35
CA PRO A 7 -18.84 -0.49 -0.11
C PRO A 7 -18.96 -2.00 -0.31
N VAL A 8 -18.15 -2.73 0.44
CA VAL A 8 -18.22 -4.19 0.56
C VAL A 8 -19.53 -4.56 1.29
N LYS A 9 -20.30 -5.47 0.72
CA LYS A 9 -21.51 -6.00 1.37
C LYS A 9 -21.14 -7.08 2.39
N SER A 10 -20.56 -6.66 3.51
CA SER A 10 -20.10 -7.58 4.56
C SER A 10 -21.20 -8.48 5.11
N LYS A 11 -22.46 -7.99 5.11
CA LYS A 11 -23.65 -8.76 5.46
C LYS A 11 -23.82 -10.00 4.58
N ASN A 12 -23.39 -9.94 3.33
CA ASN A 12 -23.48 -11.03 2.36
C ASN A 12 -22.19 -11.87 2.31
N GLY A 13 -21.25 -11.63 3.21
CA GLY A 13 -19.95 -12.33 3.21
C GLY A 13 -19.03 -11.92 2.07
N GLU A 14 -19.24 -10.76 1.47
CA GLU A 14 -18.38 -10.28 0.39
C GLU A 14 -16.96 -10.01 0.90
N ASN A 15 -15.97 -10.52 0.18
CA ASN A 15 -14.56 -10.36 0.55
C ASN A 15 -14.03 -8.99 0.08
N PRO A 16 -13.43 -8.17 0.97
CA PRO A 16 -12.79 -6.90 0.60
C PRO A 16 -11.53 -7.07 -0.26
N VAL A 17 -10.93 -8.25 -0.24
CA VAL A 17 -9.74 -8.57 -1.04
C VAL A 17 -10.18 -9.15 -2.39
N LYS A 18 -9.88 -8.45 -3.48
CA LYS A 18 -10.25 -8.82 -4.85
C LYS A 18 -9.01 -9.13 -5.68
N CYS A 19 -9.22 -9.81 -6.80
CA CYS A 19 -8.18 -10.07 -7.81
C CYS A 19 -6.88 -10.65 -7.21
N GLY A 20 -7.00 -11.62 -6.27
CA GLY A 20 -5.84 -12.25 -5.65
C GLY A 20 -4.95 -11.27 -4.85
N GLY A 21 -5.56 -10.28 -4.18
CA GLY A 21 -4.82 -9.30 -3.35
C GLY A 21 -4.41 -8.02 -4.09
N LYS A 22 -4.64 -7.92 -5.39
CA LYS A 22 -4.26 -6.74 -6.19
C LYS A 22 -5.20 -5.55 -6.01
N VAL A 23 -6.44 -5.80 -5.57
CA VAL A 23 -7.44 -4.77 -5.30
C VAL A 23 -8.01 -4.97 -3.90
N LEU A 24 -8.01 -3.90 -3.13
CA LEU A 24 -8.54 -3.87 -1.77
C LEU A 24 -9.66 -2.84 -1.70
N VAL A 25 -10.84 -3.27 -1.26
CA VAL A 25 -11.99 -2.38 -1.03
C VAL A 25 -12.07 -2.12 0.47
N ILE A 26 -11.78 -0.88 0.88
CA ILE A 26 -11.72 -0.50 2.30
C ILE A 26 -13.01 0.12 2.83
N ASP A 27 -13.97 0.42 1.96
CA ASP A 27 -15.29 0.91 2.35
C ASP A 27 -16.21 -0.26 2.71
N GLY A 28 -16.77 -0.25 3.90
CA GLY A 28 -17.75 -1.22 4.36
C GLY A 28 -19.14 -0.63 4.61
N GLY A 29 -19.35 0.64 4.24
CA GLY A 29 -20.65 1.29 4.38
C GLY A 29 -21.01 1.66 5.82
N PHE A 30 -20.12 2.29 6.58
CA PHE A 30 -20.39 2.79 7.93
C PHE A 30 -21.58 3.76 8.01
N SER A 31 -21.90 4.46 6.91
CA SER A 31 -23.00 5.40 6.87
C SER A 31 -24.33 4.73 7.19
N ARG A 32 -25.12 5.34 8.07
CA ARG A 32 -26.42 4.83 8.48
C ARG A 32 -27.35 4.52 7.31
N ALA A 33 -27.23 5.25 6.22
CA ALA A 33 -28.04 5.05 5.01
C ALA A 33 -27.76 3.68 4.34
N TYR A 34 -26.53 3.19 4.42
CA TYR A 34 -26.09 1.95 3.76
C TYR A 34 -26.14 0.72 4.65
N GLN A 35 -26.21 0.88 5.98
CA GLN A 35 -26.10 -0.24 6.94
C GLN A 35 -27.12 -1.36 6.71
N LYS A 36 -28.31 -1.04 6.20
CA LYS A 36 -29.34 -2.06 5.90
C LYS A 36 -28.91 -3.01 4.78
N GLU A 37 -28.17 -2.51 3.80
CA GLU A 37 -27.74 -3.25 2.62
C GLU A 37 -26.35 -3.88 2.81
N THR A 38 -25.41 -3.14 3.36
CA THR A 38 -23.99 -3.55 3.45
C THR A 38 -23.63 -4.23 4.76
N GLY A 39 -24.40 -3.99 5.82
CA GLY A 39 -24.02 -4.29 7.20
C GLY A 39 -23.22 -3.12 7.80
N ILE A 40 -22.66 -3.33 9.00
CA ILE A 40 -21.82 -2.34 9.66
C ILE A 40 -20.37 -2.89 9.66
N ALA A 41 -19.59 -2.42 8.72
CA ALA A 41 -18.19 -2.78 8.60
C ALA A 41 -17.37 -1.62 8.03
N GLY A 42 -16.07 -1.70 8.20
CA GLY A 42 -15.09 -0.85 7.59
C GLY A 42 -13.74 -1.52 7.69
N TYR A 43 -12.80 -1.08 6.89
CA TYR A 43 -11.50 -1.71 6.83
C TYR A 43 -10.40 -0.67 6.93
N THR A 44 -9.36 -0.95 7.73
CA THR A 44 -8.13 -0.17 7.76
C THR A 44 -7.03 -0.96 7.07
N LEU A 45 -6.40 -0.33 6.08
CA LEU A 45 -5.22 -0.87 5.44
C LEU A 45 -4.01 -0.66 6.33
N ILE A 46 -3.29 -1.74 6.62
CA ILE A 46 -2.04 -1.74 7.35
C ILE A 46 -0.94 -2.14 6.39
N TYR A 47 0.00 -1.23 6.16
CA TYR A 47 1.16 -1.48 5.32
C TYR A 47 2.45 -1.26 6.08
N ASN A 48 3.37 -2.20 5.95
CA ASN A 48 4.76 -2.05 6.38
C ASN A 48 5.70 -2.79 5.41
N SER A 49 7.01 -2.71 5.67
CA SER A 49 8.02 -3.31 4.78
C SER A 49 8.02 -4.84 4.72
N HIS A 50 7.16 -5.51 5.48
CA HIS A 50 7.07 -6.97 5.53
C HIS A 50 5.72 -7.52 5.11
N HIS A 51 4.64 -6.76 5.30
CA HIS A 51 3.30 -7.26 4.97
C HIS A 51 2.30 -6.15 4.66
N LEU A 52 1.27 -6.56 3.96
CA LEU A 52 0.06 -5.82 3.70
C LEU A 52 -1.08 -6.56 4.42
N ALA A 53 -1.84 -5.86 5.25
CA ALA A 53 -2.94 -6.45 5.99
C ALA A 53 -4.17 -5.54 6.02
N LEU A 54 -5.35 -6.13 6.24
CA LEU A 54 -6.59 -5.42 6.49
C LEU A 54 -7.06 -5.69 7.91
N ALA A 55 -7.37 -4.64 8.65
CA ALA A 55 -8.08 -4.71 9.92
C ALA A 55 -9.57 -4.46 9.66
N GLU A 56 -10.41 -5.45 9.92
CA GLU A 56 -11.88 -5.37 9.80
C GLU A 56 -12.45 -4.78 11.09
N HIS A 57 -13.15 -3.67 10.97
CA HIS A 57 -13.90 -3.04 12.04
C HIS A 57 -15.33 -3.55 12.07
N ARG A 58 -15.81 -3.95 13.24
CA ARG A 58 -17.15 -4.47 13.49
C ARG A 58 -17.95 -3.50 14.35
N PRO A 59 -19.28 -3.67 14.44
CA PRO A 59 -20.09 -2.91 15.37
C PRO A 59 -19.54 -2.96 16.78
N PHE A 60 -19.55 -1.83 17.47
CA PHE A 60 -19.13 -1.76 18.87
C PHE A 60 -20.08 -2.56 19.76
N ASP A 61 -19.53 -3.46 20.55
CA ASP A 61 -20.26 -4.21 21.58
C ASP A 61 -19.62 -3.91 22.95
N PRO A 62 -20.30 -3.20 23.87
CA PRO A 62 -19.75 -2.84 25.16
C PRO A 62 -19.48 -4.03 26.08
N LYS A 63 -20.01 -5.21 25.74
CA LYS A 63 -19.82 -6.45 26.51
C LYS A 63 -18.67 -7.32 26.01
N LYS A 64 -18.06 -6.94 24.90
CA LYS A 64 -16.97 -7.69 24.26
C LYS A 64 -15.78 -6.77 23.99
N GLU A 65 -14.57 -7.30 24.13
CA GLU A 65 -13.38 -6.62 23.65
C GLU A 65 -13.50 -6.35 22.14
N SER A 66 -13.59 -5.08 21.78
CA SER A 66 -13.79 -4.65 20.38
C SER A 66 -12.45 -4.52 19.67
N THR A 67 -11.72 -5.62 19.54
CA THR A 67 -10.50 -5.64 18.74
C THR A 67 -10.82 -5.90 17.26
N PRO A 68 -10.25 -5.11 16.33
CA PRO A 68 -10.40 -5.37 14.90
C PRO A 68 -9.81 -6.73 14.53
N LYS A 69 -10.47 -7.46 13.63
CA LYS A 69 -9.92 -8.68 13.07
C LYS A 69 -8.90 -8.35 11.99
N VAL A 70 -7.63 -8.65 12.25
CA VAL A 70 -6.55 -8.43 11.28
C VAL A 70 -6.36 -9.66 10.40
N SER A 71 -6.37 -9.45 9.09
CA SER A 71 -6.10 -10.48 8.08
C SER A 71 -4.92 -10.04 7.21
N VAL A 72 -3.89 -10.88 7.13
CA VAL A 72 -2.73 -10.60 6.26
C VAL A 72 -3.11 -10.93 4.82
N VAL A 73 -2.98 -9.94 3.93
CA VAL A 73 -3.27 -10.06 2.50
C VAL A 73 -2.04 -10.54 1.74
N GLU A 74 -0.89 -9.94 2.06
CA GLU A 74 0.39 -10.27 1.44
C GLU A 74 1.51 -10.21 2.47
N LYS A 75 2.43 -11.15 2.40
CA LYS A 75 3.63 -11.19 3.24
C LYS A 75 4.85 -11.38 2.36
N VAL A 76 5.82 -10.49 2.49
CA VAL A 76 7.10 -10.59 1.79
C VAL A 76 8.16 -11.23 2.69
N LYS A 77 9.02 -12.06 2.10
CA LYS A 77 10.06 -12.79 2.84
C LYS A 77 11.17 -11.88 3.35
N SER A 78 11.47 -10.83 2.60
CA SER A 78 12.48 -9.83 2.94
C SER A 78 11.87 -8.44 3.05
N ARG A 79 12.48 -7.61 3.88
CA ARG A 79 12.06 -6.22 4.02
C ARG A 79 12.18 -5.49 2.68
N VAL A 80 11.14 -4.79 2.26
CA VAL A 80 11.18 -3.90 1.10
C VAL A 80 12.04 -2.69 1.45
N MET A 81 13.12 -2.49 0.71
CA MET A 81 14.03 -1.35 0.86
C MET A 81 13.66 -0.26 -0.13
N VAL A 82 14.05 1.00 0.14
CA VAL A 82 13.86 2.11 -0.81
C VAL A 82 14.47 1.77 -2.18
N ALA A 83 15.61 1.10 -2.18
CA ALA A 83 16.30 0.66 -3.40
C ALA A 83 15.50 -0.32 -4.29
N ASP A 84 14.48 -0.99 -3.73
CA ASP A 84 13.63 -1.95 -4.45
C ASP A 84 12.40 -1.27 -5.08
N THR A 85 12.12 -0.03 -4.70
CA THR A 85 11.05 0.78 -5.27
C THR A 85 11.44 1.33 -6.64
N ASP A 86 10.45 1.73 -7.46
CA ASP A 86 10.71 2.35 -8.75
C ASP A 86 11.51 3.64 -8.61
N LYS A 87 11.22 4.45 -7.58
CA LYS A 87 12.01 5.64 -7.26
C LYS A 87 13.44 5.31 -6.85
N GLY A 88 13.64 4.24 -6.10
CA GLY A 88 14.99 3.78 -5.71
C GLY A 88 15.81 3.31 -6.91
N LYS A 89 15.18 2.65 -7.89
CA LYS A 89 15.82 2.24 -9.14
C LYS A 89 16.22 3.45 -9.99
N GLU A 90 15.31 4.43 -10.13
CA GLU A 90 15.59 5.70 -10.81
C GLU A 90 16.80 6.41 -10.19
N LEU A 91 16.82 6.56 -8.87
CA LEU A 91 17.92 7.21 -8.16
C LEU A 91 19.26 6.46 -8.33
N LYS A 92 19.24 5.13 -8.35
CA LYS A 92 20.45 4.34 -8.64
C LYS A 92 20.98 4.62 -10.03
N GLY A 93 20.10 4.73 -11.05
CA GLY A 93 20.49 5.11 -12.40
C GLY A 93 21.15 6.49 -12.45
N GLN A 94 20.51 7.50 -11.84
CA GLN A 94 21.06 8.86 -11.76
C GLN A 94 22.41 8.91 -11.06
N ILE A 95 22.61 8.13 -10.01
CA ILE A 95 23.91 8.04 -9.31
C ILE A 95 24.97 7.42 -10.22
N ALA A 96 24.63 6.40 -11.03
CA ALA A 96 25.56 5.79 -11.97
C ALA A 96 25.99 6.80 -13.06
N ASP A 97 25.03 7.49 -13.65
CA ASP A 97 25.26 8.51 -14.69
C ASP A 97 26.16 9.64 -14.17
N LEU A 98 25.89 10.13 -12.94
CA LEU A 98 26.71 11.17 -12.31
C LEU A 98 28.14 10.70 -12.03
N LYS A 99 28.32 9.44 -11.67
CA LYS A 99 29.66 8.87 -11.46
C LYS A 99 30.44 8.79 -12.77
N GLU A 100 29.80 8.37 -13.86
CA GLU A 100 30.40 8.36 -15.18
C GLU A 100 30.76 9.77 -15.65
N LEU A 101 29.87 10.74 -15.44
CA LEU A 101 30.12 12.13 -15.76
C LEU A 101 31.36 12.68 -15.03
N VAL A 102 31.45 12.43 -13.73
CA VAL A 102 32.62 12.85 -12.93
C VAL A 102 33.90 12.19 -13.45
N ALA A 103 33.84 10.90 -13.80
CA ALA A 103 34.99 10.21 -14.38
C ALA A 103 35.43 10.84 -15.71
N ALA A 104 34.49 11.12 -16.61
CA ALA A 104 34.75 11.74 -17.90
C ALA A 104 35.39 13.12 -17.79
N TYR A 105 34.98 13.93 -16.82
CA TYR A 105 35.66 15.21 -16.51
C TYR A 105 37.08 15.00 -15.99
N ARG A 106 37.32 14.07 -15.08
CA ARG A 106 38.63 13.79 -14.52
C ARG A 106 39.60 13.24 -15.55
N GLU A 107 39.13 12.45 -16.48
CA GLU A 107 39.93 11.88 -17.58
C GLU A 107 40.13 12.84 -18.75
N GLY A 108 39.45 14.00 -18.75
CA GLY A 108 39.54 15.00 -19.81
C GLY A 108 38.75 14.65 -21.07
N THR A 109 37.89 13.61 -21.03
CA THR A 109 37.01 13.23 -22.12
C THR A 109 35.97 14.33 -22.40
N ILE A 110 35.48 14.97 -21.32
CA ILE A 110 34.61 16.13 -21.34
C ILE A 110 35.37 17.32 -20.75
N LYS A 111 35.36 18.45 -21.48
CA LYS A 111 35.96 19.71 -20.99
C LYS A 111 34.91 20.63 -20.44
N GLU A 112 35.22 21.29 -19.30
CA GLU A 112 34.37 22.38 -18.83
C GLU A 112 34.30 23.50 -19.86
N ARG A 113 33.09 24.01 -20.10
CA ARG A 113 32.91 25.26 -20.82
C ARG A 113 33.25 26.39 -19.85
N VAL A 114 34.39 27.04 -20.05
CA VAL A 114 34.68 28.34 -19.39
C VAL A 114 33.89 29.39 -20.18
N GLU A 115 32.89 29.97 -19.56
CA GLU A 115 32.20 31.16 -20.07
C GLU A 115 33.09 32.38 -19.94
#